data_43fffa3efdf84f53c64dbd96a38f198e
#
_entry.id   43fffa3efdf84f53c64dbd96a38f198e
#
_cell.length_a   1.000
_cell.length_b   1.000
_cell.length_c   1.000
_cell.angle_alpha   90.00
_cell.angle_beta   90.00
_cell.angle_gamma   90.00
#
_symmetry.space_group_name_H-M   'P 1'
#
loop_
_entity.id
_entity.type
_entity.pdbx_description
1 polymer ?
#
loop_
_entity_poly.entity_id
_entity_poly.type
_entity_poly.pdbx_seq_one_letter_code
_entity_poly.pdbx_strand_id
1 'polypeptide(L)' 'VPAQIIPEAIRTYVKTNYPDAKIIQIEKDKKEYEVKLSNRWEIKFDSKMRVIDIDD' A
#
# COMPACT_ATOMS: atom_id res chain seq x y z
N VAL A 1 -14.38 1.68 -16.60
CA VAL A 1 -13.19 0.93 -16.31
C VAL A 1 -12.54 1.45 -15.05
N PRO A 2 -12.28 0.58 -14.16
CA PRO A 2 -11.61 0.98 -12.95
C PRO A 2 -10.22 1.47 -13.26
N ALA A 3 -9.92 2.59 -12.76
CA ALA A 3 -8.66 3.19 -13.07
C ALA A 3 -7.52 2.62 -12.26
N GLN A 4 -7.82 2.00 -11.16
CA GLN A 4 -6.76 1.61 -10.26
C GLN A 4 -6.71 0.11 -10.06
N ILE A 5 -5.58 -0.45 -10.37
CA ILE A 5 -5.30 -1.84 -10.10
C ILE A 5 -4.35 -1.88 -8.91
N ILE A 6 -4.83 -2.41 -7.82
CA ILE A 6 -4.00 -2.53 -6.64
C ILE A 6 -3.21 -3.82 -6.76
N PRO A 7 -1.86 -3.75 -6.70
CA PRO A 7 -1.05 -4.96 -6.75
C PRO A 7 -1.47 -5.93 -5.64
N GLU A 8 -1.58 -7.18 -6.01
CA GLU A 8 -2.02 -8.17 -5.05
C GLU A 8 -1.07 -8.27 -3.85
N ALA A 9 0.22 -8.07 -4.10
CA ALA A 9 1.19 -8.12 -3.01
C ALA A 9 0.90 -7.06 -1.95
N ILE A 10 0.51 -5.87 -2.38
CA ILE A 10 0.17 -4.80 -1.45
C ILE A 10 -1.08 -5.15 -0.67
N ARG A 11 -2.10 -5.63 -1.37
CA ARG A 11 -3.35 -6.00 -0.72
C ARG A 11 -3.13 -7.11 0.30
N THR A 12 -2.36 -8.11 -0.08
CA THR A 12 -2.07 -9.22 0.81
C THR A 12 -1.31 -8.75 2.03
N TYR A 13 -0.32 -7.90 1.83
CA TYR A 13 0.46 -7.38 2.94
C TYR A 13 -0.43 -6.64 3.93
N VAL A 14 -1.26 -5.75 3.43
CA VAL A 14 -2.13 -4.96 4.30
C VAL A 14 -3.13 -5.88 5.02
N LYS A 15 -3.71 -6.80 4.32
CA LYS A 15 -4.69 -7.69 4.92
C LYS A 15 -4.07 -8.57 6.00
N THR A 16 -2.83 -8.96 5.81
CA THR A 16 -2.14 -9.82 6.75
C THR A 16 -1.68 -9.06 7.98
N ASN A 17 -1.15 -7.88 7.79
CA ASN A 17 -0.55 -7.13 8.89
C ASN A 17 -1.48 -6.10 9.51
N TYR A 18 -2.46 -5.62 8.75
CA TYR A 18 -3.39 -4.61 9.22
C TYR A 18 -4.81 -5.02 8.83
N PRO A 19 -5.32 -6.11 9.39
CA PRO A 19 -6.62 -6.62 8.95
C PRO A 19 -7.78 -5.67 9.23
N ASP A 20 -7.62 -4.78 10.19
CA ASP A 20 -8.67 -3.83 10.53
C ASP A 20 -8.56 -2.53 9.75
N ALA A 21 -7.54 -2.39 8.94
CA ALA A 21 -7.33 -1.18 8.16
C ALA A 21 -7.73 -1.42 6.72
N LYS A 22 -8.10 -0.35 6.04
CA LYS A 22 -8.44 -0.41 4.63
C LYS A 22 -7.54 0.54 3.87
N ILE A 23 -7.26 0.18 2.63
CA ILE A 23 -6.47 1.04 1.76
C ILE A 23 -7.38 2.16 1.28
N ILE A 24 -7.01 3.39 1.60
CA ILE A 24 -7.80 4.55 1.19
C ILE A 24 -7.17 5.29 0.02
N GLN A 25 -5.87 5.10 -0.16
CA GLN A 25 -5.21 5.77 -1.26
C GLN A 25 -3.92 5.04 -1.60
N ILE A 26 -3.62 4.95 -2.88
CA ILE A 26 -2.37 4.41 -3.37
C ILE A 26 -1.80 5.39 -4.37
N GLU A 27 -0.55 5.76 -4.18
CA GLU A 27 0.16 6.61 -5.13
C GLU A 27 1.34 5.85 -5.67
N LYS A 28 1.52 5.91 -6.97
CA LYS A 28 2.66 5.30 -7.61
C LYS A 28 3.66 6.38 -7.98
N ASP A 29 4.85 6.26 -7.47
CA ASP A 29 5.96 7.08 -7.87
C ASP A 29 6.82 6.29 -8.85
N LYS A 30 7.91 6.88 -9.32
CA LYS A 30 8.72 6.27 -10.37
C LYS A 30 9.12 4.84 -10.06
N LYS A 31 9.54 4.58 -8.85
CA LYS A 31 9.99 3.25 -8.45
C LYS A 31 9.38 2.81 -7.13
N GLU A 32 8.39 3.53 -6.65
CA GLU A 32 7.83 3.27 -5.35
C GLU A 32 6.32 3.37 -5.39
N TYR A 33 5.70 2.69 -4.45
CA TYR A 33 4.28 2.82 -4.23
C TYR A 33 4.08 3.31 -2.81
N GLU A 34 3.20 4.28 -2.65
CA GLU A 34 2.85 4.73 -1.32
C GLU A 34 1.39 4.38 -1.06
N VAL A 35 1.16 3.66 0.02
CA VAL A 35 -0.17 3.18 0.37
C VAL A 35 -0.59 3.85 1.66
N LYS A 36 -1.75 4.49 1.63
CA LYS A 36 -2.31 5.11 2.84
C LYS A 36 -3.47 4.28 3.33
N LEU A 37 -3.48 4.04 4.62
CA LEU A 37 -4.48 3.20 5.25
C LEU A 37 -5.45 4.04 6.08
N SER A 38 -6.60 3.45 6.36
CA SER A 38 -7.64 4.15 7.11
C SER A 38 -7.24 4.43 8.56
N ASN A 39 -6.24 3.74 9.06
CA ASN A 39 -5.76 3.95 10.43
C ASN A 39 -4.59 4.94 10.49
N ARG A 40 -4.40 5.71 9.41
CA ARG A 40 -3.37 6.74 9.31
C ARG A 40 -1.96 6.21 9.11
N TRP A 41 -1.81 4.93 8.89
CA TRP A 41 -0.52 4.38 8.54
C TRP A 41 -0.23 4.59 7.07
N GLU A 42 1.03 4.85 6.78
CA GLU A 42 1.50 4.96 5.39
C GLU A 42 2.62 3.97 5.20
N ILE A 43 2.50 3.18 4.17
CA ILE A 43 3.47 2.14 3.87
C ILE A 43 4.03 2.39 2.49
N LYS A 44 5.35 2.37 2.38
CA LYS A 44 6.00 2.53 1.09
C LYS A 44 6.56 1.20 0.64
N PHE A 45 6.29 0.88 -0.60
CA PHE A 45 6.82 -0.31 -1.24
C PHE A 45 7.75 0.09 -2.38
N ASP A 46 8.77 -0.72 -2.62
CA ASP A 46 9.63 -0.50 -3.76
C ASP A 46 9.02 -1.12 -5.01
N SER A 47 9.75 -1.07 -6.13
CA SER A 47 9.25 -1.61 -7.38
C SER A 47 9.06 -3.12 -7.33
N LYS A 48 9.68 -3.78 -6.37
CA LYS A 48 9.56 -5.22 -6.20
C LYS A 48 8.54 -5.58 -5.12
N MET A 49 7.73 -4.60 -4.71
CA MET A 49 6.69 -4.80 -3.71
C MET A 49 7.22 -5.16 -2.33
N ARG A 50 8.40 -4.66 -2.02
CA ARG A 50 8.96 -4.83 -0.69
C ARG A 50 8.70 -3.58 0.13
N VAL A 51 8.40 -3.77 1.40
CA VAL A 51 8.20 -2.64 2.28
C VAL A 51 9.55 -1.98 2.55
N ILE A 52 9.64 -0.68 2.20
CA ILE A 52 10.86 0.07 2.42
C ILE A 52 10.70 1.10 3.51
N ASP A 53 9.47 1.44 3.87
CA ASP A 53 9.24 2.40 4.93
C ASP A 53 7.81 2.26 5.43
N ILE A 54 7.61 2.45 6.71
CA ILE A 54 6.30 2.48 7.33
C ILE A 54 6.26 3.69 8.24
N ASP A 55 5.25 4.52 8.05
CA ASP A 55 5.11 5.74 8.83
C ASP A 55 3.68 5.82 9.38
N ASP A 56 3.55 6.20 10.62
CA ASP A 56 2.22 6.34 11.20
C ASP A 56 1.87 7.80 11.50
#